data_de8ea89eb286a26fac9d526c52093913
#
_entry.id   de8ea89eb286a26fac9d526c52093913
#
_cell.length_a   1.000
_cell.length_b   1.000
_cell.length_c   1.000
_cell.angle_alpha   90.00
_cell.angle_beta   90.00
_cell.angle_gamma   90.00
#
_symmetry.space_group_name_H-M   'P 1'
#
loop_
_entity.id
_entity.type
_entity.pdbx_description
1 polymer ?
#
loop_
_entity_poly.entity_id
_entity_poly.type
_entity_poly.pdbx_seq_one_letter_code
_entity_poly.pdbx_strand_id
1 'polypeptide(L)'
;MPQYYVEHSHEPIITPEEFDKVQTELARRKQISRQYSGKSIFSSRIVCGDCGSYFGSKVWNSTSKYRRVIWQCNGKFKGEHKCETPHLDEETIKARFVAALNAIIESKDNILEDCRLMQATLTDCTSIDTEIESLLEEINVVTELTKRCIAENSQTAQNQEEYAARYNGFVERYEKAKARLEQLRTTKAAREAQAEAIGTFMFEMQELDTITEFDEKLWLTSIDTVTVHA
;
A
#
# COMPACT_ATOMS: atom_id res chain seq x y z
N MET A 1 -8.34 32.68 -9.17
CA MET A 1 -8.63 32.16 -10.52
C MET A 1 -8.83 30.67 -10.41
N PRO A 2 -9.85 30.07 -11.04
CA PRO A 2 -9.98 28.63 -11.07
C PRO A 2 -8.78 28.03 -11.84
N GLN A 3 -8.15 27.02 -11.26
CA GLN A 3 -7.10 26.26 -11.93
C GLN A 3 -7.76 25.21 -12.82
N TYR A 4 -7.38 25.16 -14.09
CA TYR A 4 -7.83 24.16 -15.04
C TYR A 4 -6.68 23.19 -15.25
N TYR A 5 -6.95 21.90 -15.11
CA TYR A 5 -6.03 20.84 -15.48
C TYR A 5 -6.23 20.53 -16.98
N VAL A 6 -5.17 20.64 -17.76
CA VAL A 6 -5.18 20.31 -19.19
C VAL A 6 -4.23 19.15 -19.40
N GLU A 7 -4.78 18.00 -19.76
CA GLU A 7 -3.99 16.82 -20.08
C GLU A 7 -3.22 16.99 -21.39
N HIS A 8 -2.02 16.45 -21.46
CA HIS A 8 -1.16 16.43 -22.66
C HIS A 8 -0.83 17.83 -23.25
N SER A 9 -0.78 18.86 -22.41
CA SER A 9 -0.43 20.23 -22.89
C SER A 9 1.02 20.36 -23.34
N HIS A 10 1.91 19.48 -22.87
CA HIS A 10 3.32 19.39 -23.26
C HIS A 10 3.86 17.99 -22.94
N GLU A 11 5.01 17.65 -23.52
CA GLU A 11 5.73 16.42 -23.20
C GLU A 11 6.14 16.42 -21.71
N PRO A 12 5.88 15.33 -20.94
CA PRO A 12 6.21 15.29 -19.53
C PRO A 12 7.73 15.31 -19.31
N ILE A 13 8.19 16.08 -18.32
CA ILE A 13 9.60 16.15 -17.91
C ILE A 13 10.02 14.87 -17.16
N ILE A 14 9.08 14.26 -16.44
CA ILE A 14 9.23 12.98 -15.73
C ILE A 14 8.01 12.11 -16.02
N THR A 15 8.16 10.80 -15.93
CA THR A 15 7.03 9.89 -16.10
C THR A 15 6.03 10.01 -14.94
N PRO A 16 4.75 9.68 -15.14
CA PRO A 16 3.76 9.62 -14.06
C PRO A 16 4.21 8.73 -12.90
N GLU A 17 4.83 7.57 -13.22
CA GLU A 17 5.32 6.63 -12.20
C GLU A 17 6.46 7.23 -11.36
N GLU A 18 7.37 7.97 -11.98
CA GLU A 18 8.44 8.69 -11.25
C GLU A 18 7.86 9.78 -10.35
N PHE A 19 6.85 10.51 -10.84
CA PHE A 19 6.15 11.52 -10.05
C PHE A 19 5.47 10.90 -8.83
N ASP A 20 4.75 9.80 -9.00
CA ASP A 20 4.04 9.11 -7.92
C ASP A 20 5.01 8.53 -6.88
N LYS A 21 6.15 7.97 -7.30
CA LYS A 21 7.23 7.54 -6.40
C LYS A 21 7.76 8.71 -5.57
N VAL A 22 7.96 9.87 -6.17
CA VAL A 22 8.39 11.10 -5.45
C VAL A 22 7.31 11.57 -4.47
N GLN A 23 6.02 11.58 -4.86
CA GLN A 23 4.93 11.97 -3.96
C GLN A 23 4.82 11.03 -2.76
N THR A 24 4.97 9.73 -2.97
CA THR A 24 4.98 8.73 -1.89
C THR A 24 6.12 8.98 -0.90
N GLU A 25 7.34 9.24 -1.40
CA GLU A 25 8.48 9.57 -0.54
C GLU A 25 8.28 10.90 0.20
N LEU A 26 7.71 11.91 -0.44
CA LEU A 26 7.38 13.18 0.22
C LEU A 26 6.32 13.01 1.33
N ALA A 27 5.31 12.17 1.09
CA ALA A 27 4.30 11.83 2.10
C ALA A 27 4.94 11.10 3.29
N ARG A 28 5.81 10.12 3.04
CA ARG A 28 6.58 9.42 4.07
C ARG A 28 7.43 10.39 4.90
N ARG A 29 8.13 11.31 4.26
CA ARG A 29 8.95 12.33 4.95
C ARG A 29 8.12 13.25 5.84
N LYS A 30 6.92 13.63 5.41
CA LYS A 30 6.00 14.44 6.22
C LYS A 30 5.55 13.72 7.50
N GLN A 31 5.34 12.40 7.45
CA GLN A 31 4.95 11.61 8.61
C GLN A 31 6.08 11.49 9.66
N ILE A 32 7.35 11.44 9.23
CA ILE A 32 8.52 11.31 10.10
C ILE A 32 8.82 12.61 10.87
N SER A 33 8.25 13.75 10.44
CA SER A 33 8.35 15.03 11.14
C SER A 33 9.79 15.54 11.35
N ARG A 34 10.05 16.14 12.53
CA ARG A 34 11.34 16.81 12.88
C ARG A 34 12.55 15.88 13.00
N GLN A 35 12.38 14.58 12.94
CA GLN A 35 13.47 13.59 13.04
C GLN A 35 14.20 13.35 11.71
N TYR A 36 13.69 13.87 10.60
CA TYR A 36 14.30 13.73 9.30
C TYR A 36 15.38 14.78 9.05
N SER A 37 16.64 14.34 8.92
CA SER A 37 17.76 15.26 8.68
C SER A 37 17.99 15.58 7.19
N GLY A 38 17.54 14.76 6.28
CA GLY A 38 17.67 14.93 4.83
C GLY A 38 19.10 14.88 4.26
N LYS A 39 20.10 14.62 5.11
CA LYS A 39 21.53 14.70 4.72
C LYS A 39 22.07 13.43 4.06
N SER A 40 21.39 12.30 4.20
CA SER A 40 21.81 11.03 3.65
C SER A 40 20.60 10.19 3.30
N ILE A 41 20.74 9.33 2.30
CA ILE A 41 19.72 8.36 1.87
C ILE A 41 19.36 7.35 2.98
N PHE A 42 20.24 7.15 3.97
CA PHE A 42 20.02 6.28 5.14
C PHE A 42 19.24 6.98 6.25
N SER A 43 19.07 8.30 6.19
CA SER A 43 18.38 9.07 7.23
C SER A 43 16.92 8.61 7.37
N SER A 44 16.53 8.35 8.64
CA SER A 44 15.16 7.92 9.00
C SER A 44 14.69 6.61 8.34
N ARG A 45 15.64 5.77 7.92
CA ARG A 45 15.36 4.42 7.40
C ARG A 45 15.92 3.31 8.30
N ILE A 46 16.87 3.63 9.19
CA ILE A 46 17.49 2.65 10.08
C ILE A 46 16.94 2.83 11.49
N VAL A 47 16.33 1.78 12.02
CA VAL A 47 15.63 1.75 13.32
C VAL A 47 16.37 0.81 14.28
N CYS A 48 16.47 1.20 15.53
CA CYS A 48 17.02 0.39 16.61
C CYS A 48 16.02 -0.68 17.06
N GLY A 49 16.41 -1.95 17.02
CA GLY A 49 15.60 -3.06 17.49
C GLY A 49 15.34 -3.08 19.00
N ASP A 50 16.23 -2.43 19.80
CA ASP A 50 16.10 -2.40 21.25
C ASP A 50 15.11 -1.32 21.72
N CYS A 51 15.18 -0.10 21.12
CA CYS A 51 14.41 1.05 21.64
C CYS A 51 13.52 1.75 20.61
N GLY A 52 13.48 1.29 19.35
CA GLY A 52 12.68 1.89 18.28
C GLY A 52 13.16 3.25 17.78
N SER A 53 14.23 3.80 18.34
CA SER A 53 14.75 5.10 17.89
C SER A 53 15.49 4.97 16.56
N TYR A 54 15.43 6.03 15.74
CA TYR A 54 16.21 6.08 14.52
C TYR A 54 17.70 6.15 14.76
N PHE A 55 18.48 5.56 13.87
CA PHE A 55 19.92 5.78 13.78
C PHE A 55 20.18 7.13 13.14
N GLY A 56 21.22 7.80 13.64
CA GLY A 56 21.72 9.06 13.10
C GLY A 56 23.21 8.99 12.80
N SER A 57 23.64 9.73 11.77
CA SER A 57 25.06 9.85 11.45
C SER A 57 25.82 10.62 12.53
N LYS A 58 26.98 10.11 12.94
CA LYS A 58 27.89 10.72 13.90
C LYS A 58 29.29 10.75 13.29
N VAL A 59 30.01 11.84 13.52
CA VAL A 59 31.40 11.96 13.09
C VAL A 59 32.32 11.59 14.29
N TRP A 60 33.09 10.50 14.11
CA TRP A 60 34.10 10.10 15.07
C TRP A 60 35.44 10.62 14.64
N ASN A 61 36.28 10.99 15.63
CA ASN A 61 37.63 11.50 15.42
C ASN A 61 37.68 12.70 14.45
N SER A 62 36.75 13.66 14.61
CA SER A 62 36.53 14.76 13.67
C SER A 62 37.78 15.58 13.33
N THR A 63 38.75 15.64 14.23
CA THR A 63 40.01 16.43 14.14
C THR A 63 41.24 15.61 13.79
N SER A 64 41.10 14.30 13.57
CA SER A 64 42.24 13.41 13.31
C SER A 64 42.18 12.77 11.92
N LYS A 65 43.33 12.17 11.50
CA LYS A 65 43.41 11.37 10.28
C LYS A 65 42.49 10.12 10.27
N TYR A 66 41.98 9.76 11.44
CA TYR A 66 41.03 8.63 11.61
C TYR A 66 39.57 9.08 11.61
N ARG A 67 39.28 10.26 11.11
CA ARG A 67 37.92 10.78 10.97
C ARG A 67 37.08 9.82 10.15
N ARG A 68 35.94 9.38 10.71
CA ARG A 68 34.95 8.53 10.01
C ARG A 68 33.53 8.90 10.42
N VAL A 69 32.60 8.63 9.51
CA VAL A 69 31.17 8.75 9.78
C VAL A 69 30.63 7.37 10.16
N ILE A 70 29.92 7.32 11.26
CA ILE A 70 29.24 6.12 11.73
C ILE A 70 27.76 6.39 11.90
N TRP A 71 26.95 5.35 11.81
CA TRP A 71 25.53 5.37 12.13
C TRP A 71 25.32 4.73 13.49
N GLN A 72 24.63 5.44 14.39
CA GLN A 72 24.40 5.03 15.76
C GLN A 72 22.98 5.35 16.18
N CYS A 73 22.37 4.49 17.00
CA CYS A 73 21.07 4.73 17.63
C CYS A 73 21.07 6.09 18.36
N ASN A 74 20.12 6.95 18.01
CA ASN A 74 19.97 8.26 18.66
C ASN A 74 19.48 8.16 20.11
N GLY A 75 18.88 7.02 20.50
CA GLY A 75 18.49 6.71 21.87
C GLY A 75 19.58 6.06 22.71
N LYS A 76 20.75 5.70 22.14
CA LYS A 76 21.78 4.86 22.79
C LYS A 76 22.23 5.34 24.17
N PHE A 77 22.25 6.65 24.40
CA PHE A 77 22.67 7.26 25.67
C PHE A 77 21.55 8.06 26.33
N LYS A 78 20.29 7.83 25.92
CA LYS A 78 19.11 8.48 26.49
C LYS A 78 18.33 7.46 27.31
N GLY A 79 18.03 7.80 28.57
CA GLY A 79 17.27 6.93 29.47
C GLY A 79 18.15 6.08 30.39
N GLU A 80 17.51 5.23 31.18
CA GLU A 80 18.15 4.39 32.20
C GLU A 80 18.90 3.20 31.58
N HIS A 81 18.44 2.68 30.45
CA HIS A 81 19.05 1.55 29.74
C HIS A 81 19.71 2.01 28.44
N LYS A 82 20.98 1.66 28.28
CA LYS A 82 21.70 1.88 27.01
C LYS A 82 21.34 0.79 26.02
N CYS A 83 21.05 1.18 24.77
CA CYS A 83 20.89 0.20 23.71
C CYS A 83 22.22 -0.49 23.41
N GLU A 84 22.17 -1.81 23.25
CA GLU A 84 23.35 -2.64 22.93
C GLU A 84 23.64 -2.69 21.44
N THR A 85 22.70 -2.23 20.60
CA THR A 85 22.86 -2.22 19.15
C THR A 85 24.19 -1.61 18.72
N PRO A 86 24.91 -2.26 17.79
CA PRO A 86 26.19 -1.79 17.30
C PRO A 86 26.05 -0.47 16.53
N HIS A 87 27.14 0.27 16.40
CA HIS A 87 27.24 1.31 15.38
C HIS A 87 27.60 0.67 14.04
N LEU A 88 27.17 1.29 12.95
CA LEU A 88 27.37 0.81 11.59
C LEU A 88 28.17 1.84 10.79
N ASP A 89 29.07 1.37 9.96
CA ASP A 89 29.69 2.19 8.91
C ASP A 89 28.80 2.15 7.64
N GLU A 90 28.84 3.17 6.81
CA GLU A 90 28.05 3.24 5.58
C GLU A 90 28.33 2.07 4.64
N GLU A 91 29.59 1.68 4.53
CA GLU A 91 29.99 0.54 3.70
C GLU A 91 29.40 -0.78 4.21
N THR A 92 29.27 -0.95 5.52
CA THR A 92 28.59 -2.11 6.10
C THR A 92 27.09 -2.12 5.73
N ILE A 93 26.43 -0.97 5.76
CA ILE A 93 25.01 -0.86 5.39
C ILE A 93 24.84 -1.22 3.91
N LYS A 94 25.68 -0.63 3.03
CA LYS A 94 25.67 -0.91 1.59
C LYS A 94 25.90 -2.38 1.28
N ALA A 95 26.95 -2.96 1.87
CA ALA A 95 27.30 -4.37 1.67
C ALA A 95 26.17 -5.33 2.14
N ARG A 96 25.54 -5.03 3.28
CA ARG A 96 24.40 -5.81 3.77
C ARG A 96 23.17 -5.70 2.88
N PHE A 97 22.91 -4.51 2.33
CA PHE A 97 21.84 -4.32 1.37
C PHE A 97 22.07 -5.15 0.11
N VAL A 98 23.27 -5.05 -0.50
CA VAL A 98 23.63 -5.83 -1.69
C VAL A 98 23.49 -7.33 -1.43
N ALA A 99 23.98 -7.82 -0.30
CA ALA A 99 23.87 -9.23 0.06
C ALA A 99 22.42 -9.67 0.26
N ALA A 100 21.60 -8.85 0.93
CA ALA A 100 20.18 -9.16 1.15
C ALA A 100 19.38 -9.16 -0.17
N LEU A 101 19.63 -8.18 -1.05
CA LEU A 101 18.96 -8.12 -2.34
C LEU A 101 19.34 -9.30 -3.22
N ASN A 102 20.63 -9.66 -3.29
CA ASN A 102 21.08 -10.82 -4.04
C ASN A 102 20.49 -12.14 -3.50
N ALA A 103 20.35 -12.29 -2.17
CA ALA A 103 19.68 -13.45 -1.59
C ALA A 103 18.19 -13.56 -2.00
N ILE A 104 17.51 -12.42 -2.15
CA ILE A 104 16.13 -12.36 -2.69
C ILE A 104 16.14 -12.76 -4.17
N ILE A 105 17.09 -12.23 -4.96
CA ILE A 105 17.22 -12.54 -6.38
C ILE A 105 17.54 -14.03 -6.61
N GLU A 106 18.38 -14.63 -5.77
CA GLU A 106 18.66 -16.08 -5.82
C GLU A 106 17.42 -16.94 -5.60
N SER A 107 16.47 -16.46 -4.79
CA SER A 107 15.21 -17.15 -4.52
C SER A 107 14.04 -16.66 -5.38
N LYS A 108 14.29 -15.82 -6.41
CA LYS A 108 13.24 -15.16 -7.19
C LYS A 108 12.23 -16.11 -7.83
N ASP A 109 12.66 -17.28 -8.30
CA ASP A 109 11.76 -18.24 -8.95
C ASP A 109 10.68 -18.74 -7.98
N ASN A 110 11.04 -19.04 -6.73
CA ASN A 110 10.09 -19.45 -5.70
C ASN A 110 9.13 -18.29 -5.35
N ILE A 111 9.67 -17.07 -5.23
CA ILE A 111 8.86 -15.86 -4.96
C ILE A 111 7.86 -15.63 -6.10
N LEU A 112 8.30 -15.77 -7.35
CA LEU A 112 7.43 -15.61 -8.52
C LEU A 112 6.34 -16.68 -8.57
N GLU A 113 6.64 -17.91 -8.18
CA GLU A 113 5.65 -19.00 -8.10
C GLU A 113 4.60 -18.71 -7.03
N ASP A 114 5.01 -18.29 -5.84
CA ASP A 114 4.11 -17.88 -4.76
C ASP A 114 3.24 -16.68 -5.20
N CYS A 115 3.83 -15.69 -5.88
CA CYS A 115 3.10 -14.54 -6.42
C CYS A 115 2.06 -14.95 -7.46
N ARG A 116 2.38 -15.90 -8.36
CA ARG A 116 1.40 -16.42 -9.35
C ARG A 116 0.22 -17.09 -8.64
N LEU A 117 0.47 -17.87 -7.60
CA LEU A 117 -0.57 -18.52 -6.81
C LEU A 117 -1.46 -17.50 -6.10
N MET A 118 -0.85 -16.48 -5.49
CA MET A 118 -1.59 -15.38 -4.85
C MET A 118 -2.44 -14.61 -5.88
N GLN A 119 -1.87 -14.27 -7.04
CA GLN A 119 -2.57 -13.58 -8.11
C GLN A 119 -3.76 -14.39 -8.61
N ALA A 120 -3.59 -15.69 -8.86
CA ALA A 120 -4.68 -16.59 -9.25
C ALA A 120 -5.81 -16.63 -8.21
N THR A 121 -5.46 -16.65 -6.92
CA THR A 121 -6.45 -16.62 -5.83
C THR A 121 -7.21 -15.28 -5.78
N LEU A 122 -6.54 -14.16 -6.04
CA LEU A 122 -7.16 -12.83 -6.05
C LEU A 122 -8.07 -12.64 -7.28
N THR A 123 -7.69 -13.17 -8.43
CA THR A 123 -8.45 -13.06 -9.67
C THR A 123 -9.65 -14.01 -9.72
N ASP A 124 -9.70 -15.06 -8.90
CA ASP A 124 -10.88 -15.91 -8.80
C ASP A 124 -12.00 -15.17 -8.02
N CYS A 125 -12.80 -14.44 -8.77
CA CYS A 125 -13.97 -13.71 -8.27
C CYS A 125 -15.30 -14.43 -8.56
N THR A 126 -15.30 -15.71 -8.94
CA THR A 126 -16.48 -16.47 -9.38
C THR A 126 -17.62 -16.41 -8.36
N SER A 127 -17.33 -16.59 -7.07
CA SER A 127 -18.34 -16.53 -6.02
C SER A 127 -18.90 -15.11 -5.82
N ILE A 128 -18.06 -14.09 -5.97
CA ILE A 128 -18.46 -12.68 -5.87
C ILE A 128 -19.36 -12.33 -7.05
N ASP A 129 -19.01 -12.75 -8.26
CA ASP A 129 -19.78 -12.48 -9.47
C ASP A 129 -21.14 -13.16 -9.42
N THR A 130 -21.22 -14.40 -8.96
CA THR A 130 -22.49 -15.11 -8.76
C THR A 130 -23.40 -14.39 -7.74
N GLU A 131 -22.84 -13.90 -6.63
CA GLU A 131 -23.60 -13.15 -5.63
C GLU A 131 -24.06 -11.79 -6.19
N ILE A 132 -23.23 -11.11 -6.98
CA ILE A 132 -23.59 -9.87 -7.68
C ILE A 132 -24.77 -10.08 -8.64
N GLU A 133 -24.72 -11.14 -9.45
CA GLU A 133 -25.81 -11.48 -10.37
C GLU A 133 -27.14 -11.72 -9.62
N SER A 134 -27.09 -12.51 -8.55
CA SER A 134 -28.25 -12.78 -7.69
C SER A 134 -28.83 -11.51 -7.06
N LEU A 135 -27.98 -10.59 -6.59
CA LEU A 135 -28.43 -9.32 -6.03
C LEU A 135 -29.02 -8.37 -7.08
N LEU A 136 -28.51 -8.39 -8.30
CA LEU A 136 -29.09 -7.62 -9.41
C LEU A 136 -30.48 -8.14 -9.78
N GLU A 137 -30.66 -9.45 -9.80
CA GLU A 137 -31.99 -10.06 -10.00
C GLU A 137 -32.96 -9.68 -8.86
N GLU A 138 -32.53 -9.77 -7.60
CA GLU A 138 -33.34 -9.36 -6.44
C GLU A 138 -33.73 -7.88 -6.51
N ILE A 139 -32.83 -6.98 -6.88
CA ILE A 139 -33.11 -5.55 -7.07
C ILE A 139 -34.17 -5.35 -8.15
N ASN A 140 -34.08 -6.06 -9.27
CA ASN A 140 -35.07 -6.00 -10.36
C ASN A 140 -36.42 -6.48 -9.87
N VAL A 141 -36.48 -7.63 -9.21
CA VAL A 141 -37.75 -8.20 -8.68
C VAL A 141 -38.39 -7.25 -7.68
N VAL A 142 -37.63 -6.73 -6.73
CA VAL A 142 -38.14 -5.80 -5.71
C VAL A 142 -38.63 -4.50 -6.34
N THR A 143 -37.94 -4.01 -7.38
CA THR A 143 -38.34 -2.81 -8.11
C THR A 143 -39.69 -3.02 -8.81
N GLU A 144 -39.90 -4.15 -9.48
CA GLU A 144 -41.19 -4.48 -10.13
C GLU A 144 -42.29 -4.67 -9.09
N LEU A 145 -42.04 -5.35 -7.98
CA LEU A 145 -43.01 -5.49 -6.88
C LEU A 145 -43.40 -4.13 -6.29
N THR A 146 -42.46 -3.22 -6.14
CA THR A 146 -42.71 -1.86 -5.65
C THR A 146 -43.61 -1.09 -6.63
N LYS A 147 -43.30 -1.14 -7.94
CA LYS A 147 -44.12 -0.48 -8.97
C LYS A 147 -45.54 -1.03 -8.95
N ARG A 148 -45.68 -2.33 -8.84
CA ARG A 148 -47.00 -3.00 -8.78
C ARG A 148 -47.77 -2.62 -7.53
N CYS A 149 -47.14 -2.58 -6.38
CA CYS A 149 -47.72 -2.16 -5.12
C CYS A 149 -48.26 -0.71 -5.18
N ILE A 150 -47.52 0.20 -5.80
CA ILE A 150 -47.92 1.59 -6.03
C ILE A 150 -49.13 1.64 -6.98
N ALA A 151 -49.10 0.90 -8.09
CA ALA A 151 -50.19 0.86 -9.07
C ALA A 151 -51.50 0.30 -8.47
N GLU A 152 -51.43 -0.77 -7.69
CA GLU A 152 -52.59 -1.35 -6.98
C GLU A 152 -53.21 -0.34 -6.00
N ASN A 153 -52.40 0.40 -5.24
CA ASN A 153 -52.88 1.42 -4.29
C ASN A 153 -53.55 2.62 -5.00
N SER A 154 -53.13 2.93 -6.23
CA SER A 154 -53.71 4.00 -7.01
C SER A 154 -55.07 3.64 -7.65
N GLN A 155 -55.34 2.35 -7.87
CA GLN A 155 -56.54 1.86 -8.57
C GLN A 155 -57.65 1.36 -7.65
N THR A 156 -57.30 0.92 -6.44
CA THR A 156 -58.22 0.27 -5.50
C THR A 156 -58.03 0.84 -4.10
N ALA A 157 -59.13 1.16 -3.42
CA ALA A 157 -59.10 1.57 -2.02
C ALA A 157 -58.56 0.43 -1.16
N GLN A 158 -57.40 0.63 -0.54
CA GLN A 158 -56.73 -0.36 0.32
C GLN A 158 -56.55 0.18 1.75
N ASN A 159 -56.32 -0.74 2.67
CA ASN A 159 -55.86 -0.39 4.01
C ASN A 159 -54.45 0.25 3.94
N GLN A 160 -54.36 1.51 4.33
CA GLN A 160 -53.12 2.30 4.20
C GLN A 160 -52.02 1.78 5.13
N GLU A 161 -52.34 1.16 6.25
CA GLU A 161 -51.33 0.59 7.14
C GLU A 161 -50.70 -0.67 6.52
N GLU A 162 -51.51 -1.54 5.91
CA GLU A 162 -51.01 -2.72 5.19
C GLU A 162 -50.23 -2.35 3.92
N TYR A 163 -50.67 -1.31 3.18
CA TYR A 163 -49.92 -0.78 2.06
C TYR A 163 -48.56 -0.26 2.49
N ALA A 164 -48.49 0.58 3.54
CA ALA A 164 -47.26 1.12 4.06
C ALA A 164 -46.30 0.03 4.54
N ALA A 165 -46.80 -0.99 5.24
CA ALA A 165 -45.99 -2.11 5.69
C ALA A 165 -45.37 -2.89 4.48
N ARG A 166 -46.14 -3.18 3.44
CA ARG A 166 -45.64 -3.85 2.23
C ARG A 166 -44.61 -3.00 1.48
N TYR A 167 -44.93 -1.73 1.27
CA TYR A 167 -44.07 -0.78 0.58
C TYR A 167 -42.72 -0.64 1.32
N ASN A 168 -42.76 -0.42 2.63
CA ASN A 168 -41.54 -0.30 3.45
C ASN A 168 -40.71 -1.59 3.45
N GLY A 169 -41.36 -2.75 3.46
CA GLY A 169 -40.67 -4.04 3.31
C GLY A 169 -39.92 -4.18 1.98
N PHE A 170 -40.48 -3.68 0.88
CA PHE A 170 -39.78 -3.66 -0.41
C PHE A 170 -38.64 -2.68 -0.42
N VAL A 171 -38.81 -1.49 0.17
CA VAL A 171 -37.75 -0.49 0.29
C VAL A 171 -36.58 -1.06 1.11
N GLU A 172 -36.84 -1.70 2.23
CA GLU A 172 -35.81 -2.30 3.08
C GLU A 172 -35.02 -3.40 2.32
N ARG A 173 -35.72 -4.28 1.59
CA ARG A 173 -35.08 -5.31 0.76
C ARG A 173 -34.19 -4.69 -0.31
N TYR A 174 -34.68 -3.65 -1.01
CA TYR A 174 -33.94 -2.92 -2.03
C TYR A 174 -32.65 -2.32 -1.46
N GLU A 175 -32.76 -1.57 -0.37
CA GLU A 175 -31.59 -0.90 0.25
C GLU A 175 -30.57 -1.92 0.77
N LYS A 176 -31.03 -3.03 1.35
CA LYS A 176 -30.14 -4.11 1.78
C LYS A 176 -29.39 -4.77 0.61
N ALA A 177 -30.10 -5.09 -0.47
CA ALA A 177 -29.49 -5.67 -1.66
C ALA A 177 -28.49 -4.69 -2.31
N LYS A 178 -28.86 -3.42 -2.41
CA LYS A 178 -28.00 -2.35 -2.96
C LYS A 178 -26.74 -2.15 -2.12
N ALA A 179 -26.85 -2.09 -0.80
CA ALA A 179 -25.70 -1.95 0.10
C ALA A 179 -24.74 -3.13 -0.02
N ARG A 180 -25.28 -4.35 -0.10
CA ARG A 180 -24.48 -5.56 -0.29
C ARG A 180 -23.78 -5.59 -1.65
N LEU A 181 -24.47 -5.19 -2.71
CA LEU A 181 -23.92 -5.07 -4.06
C LEU A 181 -22.72 -4.12 -4.10
N GLU A 182 -22.82 -2.97 -3.43
CA GLU A 182 -21.71 -2.00 -3.36
C GLU A 182 -20.52 -2.54 -2.60
N GLN A 183 -20.74 -3.24 -1.48
CA GLN A 183 -19.67 -3.92 -0.75
C GLN A 183 -18.93 -4.94 -1.61
N LEU A 184 -19.66 -5.76 -2.37
CA LEU A 184 -19.07 -6.78 -3.24
C LEU A 184 -18.26 -6.14 -4.37
N ARG A 185 -18.78 -5.08 -5.01
CA ARG A 185 -18.05 -4.33 -6.04
C ARG A 185 -16.76 -3.73 -5.51
N THR A 186 -16.81 -3.12 -4.32
CA THR A 186 -15.61 -2.57 -3.66
C THR A 186 -14.61 -3.68 -3.36
N THR A 187 -15.07 -4.82 -2.86
CA THR A 187 -14.20 -5.97 -2.56
C THR A 187 -13.56 -6.52 -3.84
N LYS A 188 -14.34 -6.67 -4.93
CA LYS A 188 -13.84 -7.13 -6.23
C LYS A 188 -12.77 -6.18 -6.77
N ALA A 189 -13.06 -4.87 -6.81
CA ALA A 189 -12.12 -3.86 -7.28
C ALA A 189 -10.82 -3.86 -6.46
N ALA A 190 -10.90 -4.05 -5.13
CA ALA A 190 -9.72 -4.15 -4.29
C ALA A 190 -8.87 -5.39 -4.60
N ARG A 191 -9.50 -6.55 -4.86
CA ARG A 191 -8.81 -7.79 -5.26
C ARG A 191 -8.13 -7.64 -6.62
N GLU A 192 -8.81 -7.05 -7.59
CA GLU A 192 -8.27 -6.78 -8.93
C GLU A 192 -7.05 -5.84 -8.86
N ALA A 193 -7.14 -4.75 -8.09
CA ALA A 193 -6.03 -3.83 -7.88
C ALA A 193 -4.83 -4.50 -7.20
N GLN A 194 -5.06 -5.39 -6.22
CA GLN A 194 -3.99 -6.17 -5.60
C GLN A 194 -3.36 -7.16 -6.58
N ALA A 195 -4.16 -7.83 -7.41
CA ALA A 195 -3.66 -8.75 -8.43
C ALA A 195 -2.81 -8.03 -9.49
N GLU A 196 -3.20 -6.81 -9.88
CA GLU A 196 -2.43 -5.96 -10.79
C GLU A 196 -1.09 -5.53 -10.15
N ALA A 197 -1.11 -5.11 -8.88
CA ALA A 197 0.10 -4.74 -8.15
C ALA A 197 1.09 -5.92 -8.03
N ILE A 198 0.59 -7.14 -7.78
CA ILE A 198 1.40 -8.36 -7.79
C ILE A 198 1.99 -8.60 -9.19
N GLY A 199 1.19 -8.43 -10.25
CA GLY A 199 1.66 -8.55 -11.63
C GLY A 199 2.80 -7.59 -11.96
N THR A 200 2.68 -6.32 -11.55
CA THR A 200 3.73 -5.32 -11.69
C THR A 200 4.99 -5.70 -10.92
N PHE A 201 4.84 -6.14 -9.66
CA PHE A 201 5.97 -6.63 -8.85
C PHE A 201 6.67 -7.82 -9.50
N MET A 202 5.91 -8.78 -10.03
CA MET A 202 6.48 -9.95 -10.73
C MET A 202 7.28 -9.54 -11.96
N PHE A 203 6.77 -8.60 -12.73
CA PHE A 203 7.47 -8.07 -13.91
C PHE A 203 8.78 -7.38 -13.49
N GLU A 204 8.76 -6.49 -12.50
CA GLU A 204 9.96 -5.81 -12.00
C GLU A 204 10.97 -6.81 -11.42
N MET A 205 10.50 -7.86 -10.70
CA MET A 205 11.35 -8.91 -10.12
C MET A 205 12.03 -9.78 -11.20
N GLN A 206 11.35 -10.05 -12.32
CA GLN A 206 11.93 -10.82 -13.42
C GLN A 206 13.10 -10.11 -14.08
N GLU A 207 13.01 -8.78 -14.19
CA GLU A 207 14.06 -7.93 -14.80
C GLU A 207 15.25 -7.68 -13.85
N LEU A 208 15.13 -8.03 -12.55
CA LEU A 208 16.19 -7.87 -11.57
C LEU A 208 17.28 -8.92 -11.75
N ASP A 209 18.50 -8.45 -12.04
CA ASP A 209 19.72 -9.26 -12.02
C ASP A 209 20.53 -9.01 -10.74
N THR A 210 21.45 -9.95 -10.44
CA THR A 210 22.37 -9.81 -9.31
C THR A 210 23.18 -8.52 -9.42
N ILE A 211 23.28 -7.79 -8.31
CA ILE A 211 24.03 -6.53 -8.24
C ILE A 211 25.38 -6.75 -7.54
N THR A 212 26.42 -6.11 -8.04
CA THR A 212 27.77 -6.15 -7.46
C THR A 212 28.08 -4.93 -6.63
N GLU A 213 27.37 -3.81 -6.89
CA GLU A 213 27.58 -2.54 -6.25
C GLU A 213 26.26 -1.99 -5.68
N PHE A 214 26.39 -1.11 -4.69
CA PHE A 214 25.25 -0.46 -4.08
C PHE A 214 24.64 0.57 -5.04
N ASP A 215 23.33 0.45 -5.29
CA ASP A 215 22.55 1.41 -6.07
C ASP A 215 21.60 2.20 -5.15
N GLU A 216 21.73 3.54 -5.19
CA GLU A 216 20.91 4.45 -4.36
C GLU A 216 19.43 4.41 -4.75
N LYS A 217 19.12 4.26 -6.04
CA LYS A 217 17.75 4.21 -6.54
C LYS A 217 17.06 2.93 -6.04
N LEU A 218 17.73 1.78 -6.14
CA LEU A 218 17.24 0.52 -5.60
C LEU A 218 17.04 0.60 -4.09
N TRP A 219 18.01 1.17 -3.34
CA TRP A 219 17.84 1.38 -1.90
C TRP A 219 16.58 2.20 -1.58
N LEU A 220 16.38 3.32 -2.28
CA LEU A 220 15.26 4.22 -2.01
C LEU A 220 13.90 3.62 -2.38
N THR A 221 13.85 2.76 -3.39
CA THR A 221 12.60 2.13 -3.86
C THR A 221 12.26 0.84 -3.15
N SER A 222 13.28 0.08 -2.67
CA SER A 222 13.07 -1.25 -2.10
C SER A 222 13.00 -1.26 -0.57
N ILE A 223 13.55 -0.22 0.11
CA ILE A 223 13.69 -0.21 1.57
C ILE A 223 12.88 0.93 2.19
N ASP A 224 11.88 0.60 2.97
CA ASP A 224 11.21 1.56 3.85
C ASP A 224 11.96 1.73 5.17
N THR A 225 12.26 0.62 5.82
CA THR A 225 12.98 0.59 7.10
C THR A 225 13.88 -0.63 7.23
N VAL A 226 15.00 -0.45 7.92
CA VAL A 226 15.92 -1.51 8.31
C VAL A 226 16.03 -1.50 9.83
N THR A 227 15.83 -2.65 10.46
CA THR A 227 15.97 -2.80 11.92
C THR A 227 17.34 -3.39 12.26
N VAL A 228 18.05 -2.74 13.20
CA VAL A 228 19.36 -3.20 13.70
C VAL A 228 19.15 -3.82 15.07
N HIS A 229 19.53 -5.05 15.21
CA HIS A 229 19.56 -5.79 16.50
C HIS A 229 20.96 -5.86 17.07
N ALA A 230 21.07 -6.15 18.38
CA ALA A 230 22.33 -6.38 19.08
C ALA A 230 23.03 -7.67 18.63
#